data_699041d756f17a18b2d30616e80aa116
#
_entry.id   699041d756f17a18b2d30616e80aa116
#
_cell.length_a   1.000
_cell.length_b   1.000
_cell.length_c   1.000
_cell.angle_alpha   90.00
_cell.angle_beta   90.00
_cell.angle_gamma   90.00
#
_symmetry.space_group_name_H-M   'P 1'
#
loop_
_entity.id
_entity.type
_entity.pdbx_description
1 polymer ?
#
loop_
_entity_poly.entity_id
_entity_poly.type
_entity_poly.pdbx_seq_one_letter_code
_entity_poly.pdbx_strand_id
1 'polypeptide(L)'
;NHSYFNLSAGKDKIYHHQLKVKADEIACVDENCLANGTFLKIENTPFDFKEFHEIGERINNDHEQLKLAGGYDHSFMVKDEDDQLVLYDKETGRKMTMTTTLPCIQVYTGNFLSGGCNGKGGKPYENRDGVALEAQFLPNSIHIEKEPKVILRKGEEYEAVTTYRFEVE
;
A
#
# COMPACT_ATOMS: atom_id res chain seq x y z
N ASN A 1 5.48 8.82 4.81
CA ASN A 1 6.19 7.74 5.49
C ASN A 1 6.39 6.55 4.54
N HIS A 2 7.47 5.77 4.73
CA HIS A 2 7.78 4.61 3.87
C HIS A 2 8.33 3.46 4.74
N SER A 3 7.65 3.20 5.85
CA SER A 3 8.01 2.08 6.72
C SER A 3 7.56 0.76 6.11
N TYR A 4 8.44 -0.25 6.14
CA TYR A 4 8.09 -1.60 5.74
C TYR A 4 7.61 -2.42 6.93
N PHE A 5 6.49 -3.12 6.76
CA PHE A 5 5.89 -3.99 7.76
C PHE A 5 6.02 -5.44 7.35
N ASN A 6 6.34 -6.29 8.32
CA ASN A 6 6.27 -7.75 8.23
C ASN A 6 5.85 -8.29 9.60
N LEU A 7 4.61 -8.72 9.71
CA LEU A 7 4.01 -9.15 10.98
C LEU A 7 4.45 -10.56 11.41
N SER A 8 5.10 -11.33 10.54
CA SER A 8 5.73 -12.61 10.89
C SER A 8 7.03 -12.44 11.70
N ALA A 9 7.43 -11.21 12.03
CA ALA A 9 8.73 -10.85 12.61
C ALA A 9 9.92 -11.20 11.68
N GLY A 10 9.72 -11.16 10.38
CA GLY A 10 10.74 -11.44 9.37
C GLY A 10 11.09 -12.92 9.24
N LYS A 11 10.21 -13.83 9.70
CA LYS A 11 10.40 -15.26 9.52
C LYS A 11 10.08 -15.71 8.11
N ASP A 12 9.02 -15.11 7.54
CA ASP A 12 8.50 -15.44 6.21
C ASP A 12 8.28 -14.18 5.39
N LYS A 13 8.12 -14.36 4.09
CA LYS A 13 7.72 -13.31 3.16
C LYS A 13 6.25 -12.93 3.40
N ILE A 14 5.86 -11.73 2.96
CA ILE A 14 4.53 -11.17 3.24
C ILE A 14 3.37 -11.83 2.48
N TYR A 15 3.59 -12.90 1.74
CA TYR A 15 2.57 -13.54 0.91
C TYR A 15 1.33 -13.99 1.69
N HIS A 16 1.52 -14.51 2.91
CA HIS A 16 0.44 -15.01 3.77
C HIS A 16 -0.22 -13.94 4.64
N HIS A 17 0.32 -12.71 4.63
CA HIS A 17 -0.35 -11.61 5.31
C HIS A 17 -1.67 -11.31 4.62
N GLN A 18 -2.72 -11.17 5.43
CA GLN A 18 -4.03 -10.76 4.95
C GLN A 18 -4.13 -9.25 4.93
N LEU A 19 -4.61 -8.72 3.81
CA LEU A 19 -4.85 -7.31 3.60
C LEU A 19 -6.34 -7.06 3.41
N LYS A 20 -6.86 -6.00 4.04
CA LYS A 20 -8.18 -5.43 3.79
C LYS A 20 -8.04 -3.93 3.62
N VAL A 21 -8.68 -3.36 2.58
CA VAL A 21 -8.61 -1.93 2.28
C VAL A 21 -9.99 -1.40 1.93
N LYS A 22 -10.43 -0.36 2.61
CA LYS A 22 -11.68 0.35 2.35
C LYS A 22 -11.51 1.35 1.21
N ALA A 23 -11.43 0.83 0.00
CA ALA A 23 -11.33 1.59 -1.24
C ALA A 23 -12.28 1.00 -2.29
N ASP A 24 -12.68 1.80 -3.27
CA ASP A 24 -13.46 1.33 -4.41
C ASP A 24 -12.64 1.35 -5.70
N GLU A 25 -11.50 2.05 -5.71
CA GLU A 25 -10.63 2.18 -6.87
C GLU A 25 -9.17 2.35 -6.48
N ILE A 26 -8.30 2.05 -7.42
CA ILE A 26 -6.87 2.37 -7.40
C ILE A 26 -6.54 3.37 -8.50
N ALA A 27 -5.48 4.14 -8.30
CA ALA A 27 -4.86 4.88 -9.39
C ALA A 27 -4.03 3.93 -10.25
N CYS A 28 -4.23 3.98 -11.57
CA CYS A 28 -3.41 3.23 -12.52
C CYS A 28 -2.04 3.90 -12.69
N VAL A 29 -1.04 3.07 -12.95
CA VAL A 29 0.34 3.54 -13.23
C VAL A 29 0.72 3.30 -14.68
N ASP A 30 1.69 4.06 -15.16
CA ASP A 30 2.36 3.88 -16.45
C ASP A 30 3.59 2.93 -16.32
N GLU A 31 4.36 2.81 -17.39
CA GLU A 31 5.57 1.99 -17.44
C GLU A 31 6.70 2.46 -16.51
N ASN A 32 6.61 3.67 -15.96
CA ASN A 32 7.53 4.23 -14.99
C ASN A 32 7.00 4.11 -13.55
N CYS A 33 5.91 3.37 -13.34
CA CYS A 33 5.19 3.25 -12.08
C CYS A 33 4.66 4.59 -11.54
N LEU A 34 4.41 5.57 -12.41
CA LEU A 34 3.81 6.86 -12.05
C LEU A 34 2.31 6.86 -12.32
N ALA A 35 1.53 7.43 -11.39
CA ALA A 35 0.11 7.59 -11.58
C ALA A 35 -0.18 8.42 -12.85
N ASN A 36 -0.98 7.85 -13.76
CA ASN A 36 -1.24 8.40 -15.09
C ASN A 36 -2.56 9.19 -15.19
N GLY A 37 -3.28 9.36 -14.07
CA GLY A 37 -4.55 10.08 -14.01
C GLY A 37 -5.77 9.23 -14.34
N THR A 38 -5.62 7.94 -14.60
CA THR A 38 -6.74 7.01 -14.75
C THR A 38 -6.96 6.20 -13.48
N PHE A 39 -8.20 5.79 -13.24
CA PHE A 39 -8.58 5.02 -12.06
C PHE A 39 -9.26 3.72 -12.48
N LEU A 40 -8.94 2.64 -11.79
CA LEU A 40 -9.50 1.32 -11.97
C LEU A 40 -10.39 0.97 -10.78
N LYS A 41 -11.65 0.64 -11.03
CA LYS A 41 -12.52 0.04 -10.00
C LYS A 41 -11.96 -1.33 -9.63
N ILE A 42 -11.82 -1.58 -8.32
CA ILE A 42 -11.14 -2.79 -7.84
C ILE A 42 -12.03 -4.03 -7.88
N GLU A 43 -13.34 -3.88 -7.93
CA GLU A 43 -14.29 -4.98 -7.92
C GLU A 43 -14.02 -5.99 -9.05
N ASN A 44 -13.94 -7.28 -8.69
CA ASN A 44 -13.61 -8.40 -9.60
C ASN A 44 -12.20 -8.29 -10.25
N THR A 45 -11.28 -7.56 -9.63
CA THR A 45 -9.88 -7.46 -10.07
C THR A 45 -8.93 -8.06 -9.02
N PRO A 46 -7.65 -8.27 -9.32
CA PRO A 46 -6.66 -8.66 -8.31
C PRO A 46 -6.50 -7.66 -7.16
N PHE A 47 -6.94 -6.42 -7.33
CA PHE A 47 -6.86 -5.34 -6.34
C PHE A 47 -8.06 -5.29 -5.38
N ASP A 48 -9.04 -6.20 -5.52
CA ASP A 48 -10.22 -6.22 -4.65
C ASP A 48 -9.87 -6.74 -3.25
N PHE A 49 -9.44 -5.82 -2.38
CA PHE A 49 -9.18 -6.06 -0.97
C PHE A 49 -10.30 -5.51 -0.06
N LYS A 50 -11.54 -5.40 -0.56
CA LYS A 50 -12.68 -5.00 0.28
C LYS A 50 -12.92 -5.98 1.43
N GLU A 51 -12.62 -7.24 1.22
CA GLU A 51 -12.54 -8.28 2.25
C GLU A 51 -11.10 -8.75 2.41
N PHE A 52 -10.84 -9.50 3.49
CA PHE A 52 -9.51 -10.04 3.73
C PHE A 52 -9.09 -11.04 2.67
N HIS A 53 -7.98 -10.76 2.00
CA HIS A 53 -7.29 -11.66 1.08
C HIS A 53 -5.81 -11.71 1.39
N GLU A 54 -5.19 -12.86 1.22
CA GLU A 54 -3.74 -12.97 1.29
C GLU A 54 -3.09 -12.15 0.16
N ILE A 55 -2.03 -11.41 0.49
CA ILE A 55 -1.29 -10.61 -0.49
C ILE A 55 -0.80 -11.50 -1.64
N GLY A 56 -0.32 -12.69 -1.32
CA GLY A 56 0.21 -13.65 -2.30
C GLY A 56 -0.84 -14.31 -3.20
N GLU A 57 -2.12 -14.28 -2.82
CA GLU A 57 -3.19 -15.01 -3.52
C GLU A 57 -3.32 -14.59 -4.99
N ARG A 58 -3.20 -13.29 -5.26
CA ARG A 58 -3.47 -12.71 -6.58
C ARG A 58 -2.35 -11.83 -7.13
N ILE A 59 -1.23 -11.68 -6.41
CA ILE A 59 -0.12 -10.79 -6.78
C ILE A 59 0.52 -11.11 -8.13
N ASN A 60 0.42 -12.37 -8.57
CA ASN A 60 0.98 -12.87 -9.83
C ASN A 60 -0.08 -13.09 -10.92
N ASN A 61 -1.30 -12.61 -10.72
CA ASN A 61 -2.36 -12.73 -11.72
C ASN A 61 -1.97 -12.02 -13.03
N ASP A 62 -2.48 -12.52 -14.14
CA ASP A 62 -2.31 -11.91 -15.46
C ASP A 62 -3.13 -10.63 -15.58
N HIS A 63 -2.61 -9.55 -15.00
CA HIS A 63 -3.24 -8.22 -15.02
C HIS A 63 -2.17 -7.17 -15.37
N GLU A 64 -2.50 -6.28 -16.31
CA GLU A 64 -1.57 -5.26 -16.82
C GLU A 64 -0.90 -4.45 -15.71
N GLN A 65 -1.67 -3.93 -14.78
CA GLN A 65 -1.17 -3.09 -13.69
C GLN A 65 -0.22 -3.85 -12.74
N LEU A 66 -0.47 -5.14 -12.46
CA LEU A 66 0.45 -5.97 -11.70
C LEU A 66 1.76 -6.21 -12.45
N LYS A 67 1.70 -6.39 -13.77
CA LYS A 67 2.89 -6.58 -14.61
C LYS A 67 3.76 -5.34 -14.65
N LEU A 68 3.16 -4.16 -14.83
CA LEU A 68 3.88 -2.88 -14.84
C LEU A 68 4.65 -2.65 -13.55
N ALA A 69 4.01 -2.89 -12.40
CA ALA A 69 4.59 -2.64 -11.09
C ALA A 69 5.40 -3.83 -10.52
N GLY A 70 5.41 -4.97 -11.21
CA GLY A 70 6.02 -6.20 -10.69
C GLY A 70 5.32 -6.77 -9.45
N GLY A 71 4.05 -6.44 -9.22
CA GLY A 71 3.23 -6.77 -8.07
C GLY A 71 2.35 -5.60 -7.65
N TYR A 72 1.97 -5.50 -6.37
CA TYR A 72 1.26 -4.31 -5.90
C TYR A 72 2.25 -3.16 -5.67
N ASP A 73 1.98 -2.02 -6.30
CA ASP A 73 2.62 -0.73 -6.09
C ASP A 73 1.65 0.36 -6.55
N HIS A 74 0.50 0.44 -5.86
CA HIS A 74 -0.64 1.25 -6.31
C HIS A 74 -1.24 2.03 -5.16
N SER A 75 -1.69 3.25 -5.47
CA SER A 75 -2.45 4.08 -4.55
C SER A 75 -3.92 3.65 -4.52
N PHE A 76 -4.36 3.12 -3.40
CA PHE A 76 -5.77 2.86 -3.11
C PHE A 76 -6.43 4.16 -2.65
N MET A 77 -7.48 4.59 -3.34
CA MET A 77 -8.25 5.78 -2.99
C MET A 77 -9.16 5.42 -1.83
N VAL A 78 -8.72 5.74 -0.60
CA VAL A 78 -9.42 5.32 0.61
C VAL A 78 -10.60 6.22 0.94
N LYS A 79 -11.60 5.65 1.62
CA LYS A 79 -12.77 6.38 2.08
C LYS A 79 -12.42 7.21 3.31
N ASP A 80 -13.14 8.31 3.51
CA ASP A 80 -13.03 9.15 4.72
C ASP A 80 -13.78 8.48 5.89
N GLU A 81 -13.17 7.46 6.46
CA GLU A 81 -13.69 6.67 7.57
C GLU A 81 -12.54 6.03 8.36
N ASP A 82 -12.80 5.58 9.60
CA ASP A 82 -11.79 4.89 10.39
C ASP A 82 -11.44 3.50 9.86
N ASP A 83 -10.29 2.98 10.28
CA ASP A 83 -9.83 1.62 9.97
C ASP A 83 -9.82 1.35 8.46
N GLN A 84 -9.22 2.28 7.69
CA GLN A 84 -9.20 2.26 6.23
C GLN A 84 -8.39 1.09 5.67
N LEU A 85 -7.36 0.66 6.39
CA LEU A 85 -6.55 -0.48 6.00
C LEU A 85 -6.25 -1.36 7.21
N VAL A 86 -6.33 -2.67 7.02
CA VAL A 86 -5.93 -3.68 8.01
C VAL A 86 -4.96 -4.65 7.38
N LEU A 87 -3.80 -4.83 8.02
CA LEU A 87 -2.84 -5.90 7.73
C LEU A 87 -2.86 -6.88 8.88
N TYR A 88 -3.00 -8.18 8.58
CA TYR A 88 -3.12 -9.23 9.58
C TYR A 88 -2.29 -10.47 9.22
N ASP A 89 -1.57 -11.01 10.18
CA ASP A 89 -0.86 -12.27 10.07
C ASP A 89 -1.50 -13.31 10.98
N LYS A 90 -2.18 -14.30 10.40
CA LYS A 90 -2.90 -15.35 11.12
C LYS A 90 -2.00 -16.24 11.97
N GLU A 91 -0.76 -16.46 11.56
CA GLU A 91 0.14 -17.36 12.27
C GLU A 91 0.62 -16.76 13.59
N THR A 92 0.87 -15.47 13.61
CA THR A 92 1.35 -14.76 14.81
C THR A 92 0.23 -14.07 15.58
N GLY A 93 -0.97 -13.96 15.01
CA GLY A 93 -2.07 -13.19 15.55
C GLY A 93 -1.84 -11.68 15.51
N ARG A 94 -0.74 -11.20 14.93
CA ARG A 94 -0.44 -9.76 14.88
C ARG A 94 -1.29 -9.07 13.83
N LYS A 95 -1.83 -7.93 14.24
CA LYS A 95 -2.71 -7.11 13.40
C LYS A 95 -2.27 -5.65 13.49
N MET A 96 -2.25 -4.99 12.36
CA MET A 96 -2.04 -3.55 12.25
C MET A 96 -3.22 -2.92 11.54
N THR A 97 -3.81 -1.92 12.15
CA THR A 97 -4.89 -1.12 11.58
C THR A 97 -4.38 0.29 11.32
N MET A 98 -4.68 0.84 10.16
CA MET A 98 -4.25 2.15 9.72
C MET A 98 -5.45 3.04 9.43
N THR A 99 -5.40 4.27 9.96
CA THR A 99 -6.34 5.36 9.69
C THR A 99 -5.56 6.59 9.27
N THR A 100 -6.00 7.30 8.23
CA THR A 100 -5.35 8.53 7.78
C THR A 100 -6.35 9.57 7.30
N THR A 101 -6.00 10.85 7.44
CA THR A 101 -6.74 11.97 6.85
C THR A 101 -6.32 12.25 5.40
N LEU A 102 -5.36 11.51 4.86
CA LEU A 102 -4.88 11.66 3.49
C LEU A 102 -5.74 10.83 2.52
N PRO A 103 -5.82 11.25 1.24
CA PRO A 103 -6.79 10.70 0.29
C PRO A 103 -6.48 9.29 -0.21
N CYS A 104 -5.22 8.84 -0.09
CA CYS A 104 -4.86 7.50 -0.53
C CYS A 104 -3.81 6.84 0.34
N ILE A 105 -3.76 5.51 0.24
CA ILE A 105 -2.71 4.69 0.82
C ILE A 105 -2.04 3.92 -0.32
N GLN A 106 -0.74 4.16 -0.53
CA GLN A 106 0.09 3.34 -1.40
C GLN A 106 0.34 2.00 -0.74
N VAL A 107 0.04 0.94 -1.47
CA VAL A 107 0.37 -0.44 -1.07
C VAL A 107 1.51 -0.91 -1.95
N TYR A 108 2.72 -0.97 -1.39
CA TYR A 108 3.92 -1.43 -2.08
C TYR A 108 4.43 -2.73 -1.46
N THR A 109 4.40 -3.80 -2.21
CA THR A 109 4.72 -5.14 -1.72
C THR A 109 6.22 -5.50 -1.80
N GLY A 110 7.10 -4.51 -1.77
CA GLY A 110 8.54 -4.75 -1.77
C GLY A 110 9.04 -5.47 -3.02
N ASN A 111 8.58 -5.03 -4.19
CA ASN A 111 8.81 -5.70 -5.47
C ASN A 111 10.28 -5.73 -5.89
N PHE A 112 11.06 -4.74 -5.41
CA PHE A 112 12.45 -4.49 -5.84
C PHE A 112 13.40 -4.30 -4.64
N LEU A 113 13.19 -5.03 -3.54
CA LEU A 113 14.05 -4.94 -2.34
C LEU A 113 15.38 -5.68 -2.48
N SER A 114 15.45 -6.69 -3.37
CA SER A 114 16.67 -7.48 -3.56
C SER A 114 17.83 -6.65 -4.11
N GLY A 115 19.04 -6.98 -3.65
CA GLY A 115 20.28 -6.31 -4.13
C GLY A 115 20.67 -5.06 -3.35
N GLY A 116 19.93 -4.72 -2.29
CA GLY A 116 20.25 -3.61 -1.38
C GLY A 116 21.29 -3.95 -0.32
N CYS A 117 21.49 -3.02 0.62
CA CYS A 117 22.37 -3.20 1.77
C CYS A 117 21.82 -4.26 2.74
N ASN A 118 22.69 -4.78 3.60
CA ASN A 118 22.28 -5.62 4.70
C ASN A 118 21.32 -4.85 5.64
N GLY A 119 20.20 -5.49 5.93
CA GLY A 119 19.21 -4.98 6.85
C GLY A 119 19.44 -5.40 8.30
N LYS A 120 18.35 -5.47 9.07
CA LYS A 120 18.37 -5.94 10.45
C LYS A 120 18.93 -7.37 10.54
N GLY A 121 19.79 -7.60 11.53
CA GLY A 121 20.43 -8.91 11.71
C GLY A 121 21.55 -9.21 10.70
N GLY A 122 22.00 -8.23 9.93
CA GLY A 122 23.12 -8.37 8.99
C GLY A 122 22.80 -9.18 7.73
N LYS A 123 21.53 -9.44 7.46
CA LYS A 123 21.08 -10.15 6.25
C LYS A 123 20.57 -9.16 5.21
N PRO A 124 20.80 -9.40 3.90
CA PRO A 124 20.16 -8.60 2.85
C PRO A 124 18.65 -8.84 2.86
N TYR A 125 17.89 -7.81 2.51
CA TYR A 125 16.48 -7.97 2.22
C TYR A 125 16.28 -8.52 0.81
N GLU A 126 15.25 -9.32 0.66
CA GLU A 126 14.80 -9.86 -0.61
C GLU A 126 13.42 -9.29 -0.98
N ASN A 127 13.04 -9.45 -2.24
CA ASN A 127 11.70 -9.09 -2.69
C ASN A 127 10.64 -9.80 -1.85
N ARG A 128 9.61 -9.06 -1.44
CA ARG A 128 8.50 -9.52 -0.57
C ARG A 128 8.85 -9.73 0.91
N ASP A 129 9.98 -9.27 1.38
CA ASP A 129 10.31 -9.33 2.81
C ASP A 129 9.52 -8.32 3.66
N GLY A 130 8.87 -7.35 3.03
CA GLY A 130 8.02 -6.38 3.69
C GLY A 130 7.04 -5.71 2.73
N VAL A 131 5.97 -5.14 3.30
CA VAL A 131 5.01 -4.29 2.62
C VAL A 131 5.09 -2.86 3.17
N ALA A 132 5.21 -1.87 2.29
CA ALA A 132 5.06 -0.47 2.68
C ALA A 132 3.61 -0.03 2.50
N LEU A 133 3.10 0.71 3.48
CA LEU A 133 1.74 1.23 3.54
C LEU A 133 1.84 2.73 3.82
N GLU A 134 1.65 3.52 2.77
CA GLU A 134 2.06 4.91 2.75
C GLU A 134 0.84 5.82 2.57
N ALA A 135 0.42 6.48 3.65
CA ALA A 135 -0.57 7.53 3.56
C ALA A 135 0.02 8.75 2.85
N GLN A 136 -0.64 9.20 1.79
CA GLN A 136 -0.12 10.28 0.96
C GLN A 136 -1.20 10.90 0.06
N PHE A 137 -0.87 12.01 -0.56
CA PHE A 137 -1.52 12.43 -1.79
C PHE A 137 -1.08 11.51 -2.93
N LEU A 138 -1.91 11.40 -3.97
CA LEU A 138 -1.56 10.60 -5.12
C LEU A 138 -0.23 11.06 -5.73
N PRO A 139 0.73 10.15 -5.99
CA PRO A 139 1.92 10.50 -6.75
C PRO A 139 1.56 11.17 -8.07
N ASN A 140 2.34 12.16 -8.48
CA ASN A 140 2.08 12.96 -9.69
C ASN A 140 0.78 13.80 -9.68
N SER A 141 0.11 13.94 -8.53
CA SER A 141 -1.20 14.62 -8.44
C SER A 141 -1.19 16.08 -8.89
N ILE A 142 -0.04 16.74 -8.87
CA ILE A 142 0.11 18.11 -9.40
C ILE A 142 -0.28 18.20 -10.89
N HIS A 143 -0.23 17.10 -11.62
CA HIS A 143 -0.60 17.00 -13.04
C HIS A 143 -1.93 16.30 -13.28
N ILE A 144 -2.62 15.87 -12.22
CA ILE A 144 -3.88 15.12 -12.29
C ILE A 144 -5.03 16.01 -11.80
N GLU A 145 -5.89 16.48 -12.70
CA GLU A 145 -6.93 17.50 -12.43
C GLU A 145 -7.97 17.10 -11.36
N LYS A 146 -8.19 15.81 -11.12
CA LYS A 146 -9.24 15.33 -10.18
C LYS A 146 -8.75 15.16 -8.75
N GLU A 147 -7.47 15.37 -8.49
CA GLU A 147 -6.88 15.12 -7.20
C GLU A 147 -6.95 16.33 -6.26
N PRO A 148 -6.90 16.09 -4.93
CA PRO A 148 -6.84 17.16 -3.94
C PRO A 148 -5.67 18.10 -4.20
N LYS A 149 -5.80 19.38 -3.80
CA LYS A 149 -4.73 20.36 -3.90
C LYS A 149 -3.52 19.92 -3.09
N VAL A 150 -2.41 19.65 -3.76
CA VAL A 150 -1.11 19.26 -3.14
C VAL A 150 -0.14 20.43 -3.03
N ILE A 151 -0.59 21.62 -3.40
CA ILE A 151 0.24 22.84 -3.37
C ILE A 151 -0.10 23.62 -2.12
N LEU A 152 0.85 23.74 -1.19
CA LEU A 152 0.76 24.63 -0.04
C LEU A 152 1.29 26.01 -0.40
N ARG A 153 0.46 27.04 -0.27
CA ARG A 153 0.84 28.41 -0.55
C ARG A 153 1.28 29.14 0.72
N LYS A 154 2.01 30.24 0.57
CA LYS A 154 2.44 31.06 1.69
C LYS A 154 1.22 31.52 2.52
N GLY A 155 1.25 31.18 3.81
CA GLY A 155 0.19 31.51 4.80
C GLY A 155 -0.90 30.44 4.93
N GLU A 156 -0.84 29.36 4.16
CA GLU A 156 -1.68 28.17 4.34
C GLU A 156 -1.02 27.23 5.37
N GLU A 157 -1.84 26.48 6.07
CA GLU A 157 -1.40 25.42 7.00
C GLU A 157 -1.67 24.05 6.37
N TYR A 158 -0.75 23.12 6.60
CA TYR A 158 -0.91 21.72 6.24
C TYR A 158 -0.92 20.86 7.51
N GLU A 159 -1.96 20.08 7.68
CA GLU A 159 -2.07 19.08 8.73
C GLU A 159 -2.50 17.75 8.13
N ALA A 160 -1.80 16.69 8.50
CA ALA A 160 -2.18 15.33 8.16
C ALA A 160 -1.88 14.40 9.34
N VAL A 161 -2.83 13.52 9.65
CA VAL A 161 -2.71 12.56 10.74
C VAL A 161 -2.81 11.16 10.17
N THR A 162 -1.84 10.32 10.55
CA THR A 162 -1.88 8.89 10.26
C THR A 162 -1.66 8.11 11.54
N THR A 163 -2.59 7.22 11.86
CA THR A 163 -2.54 6.38 13.06
C THR A 163 -2.31 4.93 12.67
N TYR A 164 -1.40 4.28 13.37
CA TYR A 164 -1.16 2.85 13.30
C TYR A 164 -1.49 2.24 14.66
N ARG A 165 -2.48 1.35 14.70
CA ARG A 165 -2.86 0.57 15.90
C ARG A 165 -2.36 -0.86 15.72
N PHE A 166 -1.61 -1.37 16.70
CA PHE A 166 -1.07 -2.72 16.70
C PHE A 166 -1.75 -3.54 17.81
N GLU A 167 -2.19 -4.73 17.44
CA GLU A 167 -2.91 -5.66 18.30
C GLU A 167 -2.40 -7.08 18.09
N VAL A 168 -2.71 -7.99 19.03
CA VAL A 168 -2.52 -9.44 18.90
C VAL A 168 -3.84 -10.10 19.23
N GLU A 169 -4.38 -10.90 18.30
CA GLU A 169 -5.64 -11.65 18.44
C GLU A 169 -5.37 -13.14 18.73
#